data_fb044c25c2c2c61c1222ca7d4f1161b9
#
_entry.id   fb044c25c2c2c61c1222ca7d4f1161b9
#
_cell.length_a   1.000
_cell.length_b   1.000
_cell.length_c   1.000
_cell.angle_alpha   90.00
_cell.angle_beta   90.00
_cell.angle_gamma   90.00
#
_symmetry.space_group_name_H-M   'P 1'
#
loop_
_entity.id
_entity.type
_entity.pdbx_description
1 polymer ?
#
loop_
_entity_poly.entity_id
_entity_poly.type
_entity_poly.pdbx_seq_one_letter_code
_entity_poly.pdbx_strand_id
1 'polypeptide(L)'
;MSDKDKTVNTTYQKPNENQGVLMEGHIKISDPETKKVYVDKRNAIHYENMSISLAESLGNEGRGNIVEMAFGNGGTTVDPTGIVTYLTPNNVGVNASLYNQTYYKTVDDNNVNNTDPSRNFIETRHTLGTTYTDILISCLLDYGEPSGQEAFDNSTDMDGNYVFDELGLKAYTPNGANEGRLLTHVVFHPVQKSLNRLIQIDYTIRIQSLTNISEI
;
A
#
# COMPACT_ATOMS: atom_id res chain seq x y z
N MET A 1 1.62 53.13 24.37
CA MET A 1 1.22 52.73 23.01
C MET A 1 0.87 51.28 23.08
N SER A 2 -0.42 51.02 22.92
CA SER A 2 -1.02 49.68 23.17
C SER A 2 -0.98 48.90 21.84
N ASP A 3 -0.25 47.80 21.89
CA ASP A 3 -0.22 46.81 20.80
C ASP A 3 -1.51 45.99 20.88
N LYS A 4 -2.33 46.11 19.84
CA LYS A 4 -3.60 45.40 19.73
C LYS A 4 -3.31 44.00 19.18
N ASP A 5 -3.43 43.05 20.06
CA ASP A 5 -3.48 41.62 19.74
C ASP A 5 -4.60 41.35 18.72
N LYS A 6 -4.22 41.07 17.45
CA LYS A 6 -5.15 40.63 16.41
C LYS A 6 -5.31 39.11 16.54
N THR A 7 -6.22 38.69 17.36
CA THR A 7 -6.73 37.31 17.33
C THR A 7 -7.42 37.08 16.00
N VAL A 8 -6.74 36.37 15.11
CA VAL A 8 -7.34 35.86 13.87
C VAL A 8 -8.26 34.70 14.25
N ASN A 9 -9.56 34.99 14.38
CA ASN A 9 -10.60 33.99 14.53
C ASN A 9 -10.74 33.25 13.18
N THR A 10 -9.98 32.19 12.95
CA THR A 10 -10.22 31.24 11.86
C THR A 10 -11.40 30.37 12.26
N THR A 11 -12.60 30.76 11.87
CA THR A 11 -13.78 29.90 11.95
C THR A 11 -13.59 28.80 10.92
N TYR A 12 -13.16 27.62 11.36
CA TYR A 12 -13.22 26.42 10.54
C TYR A 12 -14.69 26.14 10.24
N GLN A 13 -15.16 26.52 9.05
CA GLN A 13 -16.42 26.01 8.55
C GLN A 13 -16.25 24.49 8.35
N LYS A 14 -17.15 23.68 8.91
CA LYS A 14 -17.23 22.25 8.58
C LYS A 14 -17.31 22.14 7.05
N PRO A 15 -16.45 21.31 6.40
CA PRO A 15 -16.59 21.05 4.97
C PRO A 15 -18.02 20.59 4.70
N ASN A 16 -18.63 21.10 3.65
CA ASN A 16 -19.89 20.57 3.16
C ASN A 16 -19.68 19.06 2.94
N GLU A 17 -20.58 18.21 3.44
CA GLU A 17 -20.45 16.73 3.37
C GLU A 17 -20.31 16.20 1.91
N ASN A 18 -20.49 17.05 0.93
CA ASN A 18 -20.40 16.76 -0.51
C ASN A 18 -19.10 17.26 -1.17
N GLN A 19 -18.14 17.79 -0.41
CA GLN A 19 -16.86 18.26 -0.93
C GLN A 19 -15.71 17.54 -0.23
N GLY A 20 -14.86 16.89 -0.99
CA GLY A 20 -13.73 16.16 -0.42
C GLY A 20 -13.00 15.33 -1.47
N VAL A 21 -12.03 14.59 -1.00
CA VAL A 21 -11.29 13.60 -1.79
C VAL A 21 -11.50 12.24 -1.17
N LEU A 22 -12.00 11.30 -1.97
CA LEU A 22 -12.09 9.89 -1.60
C LEU A 22 -10.87 9.15 -2.12
N MET A 23 -10.32 8.28 -1.32
CA MET A 23 -9.27 7.35 -1.73
C MET A 23 -9.75 5.92 -1.55
N GLU A 24 -9.62 5.12 -2.59
CA GLU A 24 -9.95 3.70 -2.59
C GLU A 24 -8.75 2.90 -3.07
N GLY A 25 -8.48 1.78 -2.42
CA GLY A 25 -7.45 0.85 -2.84
C GLY A 25 -8.05 -0.44 -3.39
N HIS A 26 -7.40 -1.01 -4.38
CA HIS A 26 -7.73 -2.29 -4.97
C HIS A 26 -6.45 -3.08 -5.26
N ILE A 27 -6.44 -4.36 -4.91
CA ILE A 27 -5.31 -5.25 -5.15
C ILE A 27 -5.73 -6.44 -5.99
N LYS A 28 -4.87 -6.79 -6.94
CA LYS A 28 -4.96 -8.03 -7.70
C LYS A 28 -3.63 -8.77 -7.61
N ILE A 29 -3.67 -10.02 -7.18
CA ILE A 29 -2.49 -10.92 -7.14
C ILE A 29 -2.76 -12.05 -8.11
N SER A 30 -1.86 -12.28 -9.04
CA SER A 30 -2.02 -13.28 -10.10
C SER A 30 -0.69 -13.91 -10.51
N ASP A 31 -0.78 -15.05 -11.12
CA ASP A 31 0.32 -15.69 -11.85
C ASP A 31 0.28 -15.19 -13.30
N PRO A 32 1.33 -14.46 -13.76
CA PRO A 32 1.32 -13.89 -15.12
C PRO A 32 1.46 -14.94 -16.22
N GLU A 33 1.98 -16.13 -15.93
CA GLU A 33 2.15 -17.22 -16.90
C GLU A 33 0.86 -18.02 -17.08
N THR A 34 0.27 -18.47 -15.96
CA THR A 34 -0.95 -19.29 -15.99
C THR A 34 -2.24 -18.47 -16.06
N LYS A 35 -2.15 -17.15 -15.83
CA LYS A 35 -3.29 -16.21 -15.72
C LYS A 35 -4.21 -16.51 -14.54
N LYS A 36 -3.79 -17.36 -13.62
CA LYS A 36 -4.56 -17.64 -12.40
C LYS A 36 -4.56 -16.43 -11.49
N VAL A 37 -5.76 -16.01 -11.05
CA VAL A 37 -5.94 -14.95 -10.06
C VAL A 37 -6.08 -15.61 -8.68
N TYR A 38 -5.28 -15.15 -7.72
CA TYR A 38 -5.30 -15.60 -6.33
C TYR A 38 -6.10 -14.67 -5.45
N VAL A 39 -5.94 -13.36 -5.66
CA VAL A 39 -6.60 -12.30 -4.91
C VAL A 39 -7.08 -11.23 -5.88
N ASP A 40 -8.30 -10.74 -5.67
CA ASP A 40 -8.90 -9.63 -6.39
C ASP A 40 -9.90 -8.97 -5.44
N LYS A 41 -9.49 -7.90 -4.75
CA LYS A 41 -10.32 -7.28 -3.71
C LYS A 41 -9.94 -5.83 -3.40
N ARG A 42 -10.86 -5.11 -2.77
CA ARG A 42 -10.57 -3.81 -2.16
C ARG A 42 -9.68 -3.98 -0.93
N ASN A 43 -8.89 -2.97 -0.62
CA ASN A 43 -8.04 -2.94 0.57
C ASN A 43 -8.43 -1.81 1.53
N ALA A 44 -7.85 -1.86 2.74
CA ALA A 44 -7.96 -0.78 3.71
C ALA A 44 -6.85 0.26 3.49
N ILE A 45 -7.25 1.52 3.36
CA ILE A 45 -6.36 2.69 3.37
C ILE A 45 -6.13 3.09 4.83
N HIS A 46 -4.89 3.37 5.19
CA HIS A 46 -4.53 3.97 6.46
C HIS A 46 -4.65 5.50 6.33
N TYR A 47 -5.84 6.04 6.60
CA TYR A 47 -6.16 7.44 6.29
C TYR A 47 -5.25 8.45 6.98
N GLU A 48 -4.86 8.22 8.24
CA GLU A 48 -3.96 9.09 8.98
C GLU A 48 -2.58 9.14 8.30
N ASN A 49 -1.93 8.01 8.07
CA ASN A 49 -0.63 7.94 7.42
C ASN A 49 -0.67 8.43 5.97
N MET A 50 -1.75 8.13 5.25
CA MET A 50 -1.96 8.61 3.89
C MET A 50 -2.10 10.14 3.85
N SER A 51 -2.82 10.74 4.79
CA SER A 51 -2.95 12.21 4.86
C SER A 51 -1.62 12.89 5.13
N ILE A 52 -0.81 12.34 6.04
CA ILE A 52 0.54 12.83 6.33
C ILE A 52 1.43 12.72 5.09
N SER A 53 1.42 11.55 4.42
CA SER A 53 2.23 11.33 3.21
C SER A 53 1.84 12.22 2.06
N LEU A 54 0.56 12.51 1.86
CA LEU A 54 0.08 13.47 0.87
C LEU A 54 0.58 14.90 1.19
N ALA A 55 0.47 15.31 2.46
CA ALA A 55 0.95 16.62 2.88
C ALA A 55 2.46 16.77 2.68
N GLU A 56 3.24 15.74 3.05
CA GLU A 56 4.70 15.72 2.87
C GLU A 56 5.08 15.75 1.38
N SER A 57 4.37 15.00 0.51
CA SER A 57 4.61 14.98 -0.93
C SER A 57 4.26 16.32 -1.60
N LEU A 58 3.08 16.88 -1.31
CA LEU A 58 2.63 18.16 -1.85
C LEU A 58 3.44 19.34 -1.30
N GLY A 59 3.90 19.22 -0.04
CA GLY A 59 4.78 20.20 0.61
C GLY A 59 6.23 20.15 0.11
N ASN A 60 6.56 19.22 -0.80
CA ASN A 60 7.91 19.01 -1.33
C ASN A 60 8.96 18.78 -0.23
N GLU A 61 8.58 17.98 0.78
CA GLU A 61 9.50 17.67 1.90
C GLU A 61 10.50 16.55 1.57
N GLY A 62 10.53 16.07 0.32
CA GLY A 62 11.42 15.00 -0.13
C GLY A 62 11.10 13.64 0.50
N ARG A 63 9.84 13.44 0.91
CA ARG A 63 9.34 12.20 1.53
C ARG A 63 7.82 12.10 1.32
N GLY A 64 7.22 10.97 1.75
CA GLY A 64 5.78 10.75 1.67
C GLY A 64 5.31 10.06 0.39
N ASN A 65 6.13 9.99 -0.68
CA ASN A 65 5.84 9.20 -1.86
C ASN A 65 5.89 7.68 -1.55
N ILE A 66 5.11 6.90 -2.28
CA ILE A 66 5.16 5.43 -2.19
C ILE A 66 6.51 4.95 -2.71
N VAL A 67 7.17 4.04 -1.99
CA VAL A 67 8.48 3.51 -2.39
C VAL A 67 8.56 2.00 -2.34
N GLU A 68 7.87 1.35 -1.38
CA GLU A 68 8.01 -0.07 -1.12
C GLU A 68 6.65 -0.76 -0.99
N MET A 69 6.63 -2.02 -1.37
CA MET A 69 5.58 -2.97 -1.08
C MET A 69 6.10 -3.97 -0.05
N ALA A 70 5.45 -4.03 1.10
CA ALA A 70 5.78 -4.93 2.19
C ALA A 70 4.85 -6.14 2.18
N PHE A 71 5.38 -7.31 2.50
CA PHE A 71 4.69 -8.59 2.53
C PHE A 71 4.84 -9.23 3.91
N GLY A 72 3.81 -9.92 4.35
CA GLY A 72 3.80 -10.60 5.65
C GLY A 72 2.90 -11.83 5.66
N ASN A 73 2.98 -12.57 6.75
CA ASN A 73 2.25 -13.83 6.95
C ASN A 73 1.54 -13.91 8.31
N GLY A 74 1.29 -12.76 8.93
CA GLY A 74 0.58 -12.66 10.21
C GLY A 74 -0.90 -12.28 10.08
N GLY A 75 -1.41 -12.09 8.86
CA GLY A 75 -2.77 -11.62 8.61
C GLY A 75 -3.86 -12.68 8.83
N THR A 76 -3.50 -13.97 8.83
CA THR A 76 -4.44 -15.08 9.04
C THR A 76 -3.99 -16.04 10.11
N THR A 77 -4.96 -16.72 10.70
CA THR A 77 -4.71 -17.87 11.59
C THR A 77 -5.47 -19.08 11.06
N VAL A 78 -4.88 -20.25 11.14
CA VAL A 78 -5.50 -21.52 10.73
C VAL A 78 -5.70 -22.37 11.97
N ASP A 79 -6.95 -22.78 12.23
CA ASP A 79 -7.25 -23.67 13.34
C ASP A 79 -6.88 -25.15 13.01
N PRO A 80 -6.88 -26.06 14.00
CA PRO A 80 -6.57 -27.47 13.75
C PRO A 80 -7.54 -28.18 12.78
N THR A 81 -8.70 -27.59 12.48
CA THR A 81 -9.67 -28.13 11.51
C THR A 81 -9.46 -27.60 10.10
N GLY A 82 -8.48 -26.68 9.90
CA GLY A 82 -8.15 -26.07 8.63
C GLY A 82 -8.97 -24.84 8.30
N ILE A 83 -9.76 -24.30 9.24
CA ILE A 83 -10.51 -23.05 9.03
C ILE A 83 -9.57 -21.87 9.12
N VAL A 84 -9.57 -21.02 8.07
CA VAL A 84 -8.79 -19.78 8.00
C VAL A 84 -9.59 -18.64 8.58
N THR A 85 -9.05 -17.97 9.60
CA THR A 85 -9.60 -16.74 10.17
C THR A 85 -8.74 -15.57 9.79
N TYR A 86 -9.36 -14.49 9.30
CA TYR A 86 -8.68 -13.28 8.85
C TYR A 86 -8.69 -12.22 9.94
N LEU A 87 -7.54 -11.61 10.20
CA LEU A 87 -7.44 -10.47 11.08
C LEU A 87 -7.93 -9.20 10.36
N THR A 88 -8.36 -8.21 11.15
CA THR A 88 -8.74 -6.91 10.61
C THR A 88 -7.48 -6.16 10.17
N PRO A 89 -7.44 -5.57 8.96
CA PRO A 89 -6.29 -4.76 8.54
C PRO A 89 -5.93 -3.68 9.56
N ASN A 90 -4.63 -3.54 9.85
CA ASN A 90 -4.11 -2.58 10.81
C ASN A 90 -4.00 -1.21 10.12
N ASN A 91 -5.00 -0.35 10.31
CA ASN A 91 -5.13 0.94 9.62
C ASN A 91 -5.35 2.14 10.57
N VAL A 92 -4.95 1.98 11.82
CA VAL A 92 -5.08 3.01 12.87
C VAL A 92 -3.76 3.18 13.60
N GLY A 93 -3.38 4.44 13.86
CA GLY A 93 -2.16 4.84 14.56
C GLY A 93 -0.94 4.95 13.64
N VAL A 94 -0.20 6.05 13.78
CA VAL A 94 0.94 6.41 12.90
C VAL A 94 2.03 5.34 12.81
N ASN A 95 2.15 4.50 13.84
CA ASN A 95 3.14 3.42 13.93
C ASN A 95 2.57 2.06 13.52
N ALA A 96 1.40 2.03 12.83
CA ALA A 96 0.84 0.79 12.31
C ALA A 96 1.86 0.08 11.40
N SER A 97 1.88 -1.26 11.50
CA SER A 97 2.73 -2.14 10.70
C SER A 97 1.91 -3.35 10.26
N LEU A 98 2.45 -4.16 9.36
CA LEU A 98 1.94 -5.51 9.12
C LEU A 98 2.03 -6.33 10.42
N TYR A 99 1.22 -7.36 10.54
CA TYR A 99 1.21 -8.22 11.73
C TYR A 99 2.52 -9.00 11.89
N ASN A 100 3.02 -9.56 10.78
CA ASN A 100 4.32 -10.21 10.72
C ASN A 100 4.95 -9.96 9.35
N GLN A 101 5.66 -8.84 9.22
CA GLN A 101 6.33 -8.53 7.96
C GLN A 101 7.57 -9.40 7.78
N THR A 102 7.66 -10.12 6.67
CA THR A 102 8.74 -11.06 6.35
C THR A 102 9.58 -10.62 5.16
N TYR A 103 9.02 -9.76 4.29
CA TYR A 103 9.70 -9.29 3.09
C TYR A 103 9.23 -7.90 2.69
N TYR A 104 10.07 -7.15 2.00
CA TYR A 104 9.70 -5.93 1.28
C TYR A 104 10.45 -5.84 -0.05
N LYS A 105 9.84 -5.14 -1.01
CA LYS A 105 10.43 -4.88 -2.33
C LYS A 105 10.21 -3.43 -2.72
N THR A 106 11.28 -2.79 -3.24
CA THR A 106 11.19 -1.44 -3.79
C THR A 106 10.41 -1.47 -5.10
N VAL A 107 9.36 -0.63 -5.19
CA VAL A 107 8.47 -0.52 -6.35
C VAL A 107 8.55 0.85 -7.04
N ASP A 108 9.16 1.85 -6.41
CA ASP A 108 9.45 3.14 -7.02
C ASP A 108 10.55 2.95 -8.09
N ASP A 109 10.18 3.15 -9.35
CA ASP A 109 11.07 2.98 -10.52
C ASP A 109 12.16 4.06 -10.61
N ASN A 110 12.05 5.15 -9.85
CA ASN A 110 13.08 6.17 -9.73
C ASN A 110 14.06 5.91 -8.57
N ASN A 111 13.80 4.91 -7.73
CA ASN A 111 14.65 4.58 -6.59
C ASN A 111 15.82 3.68 -7.02
N VAL A 112 17.03 4.02 -6.59
CA VAL A 112 18.26 3.28 -6.92
C VAL A 112 18.27 1.83 -6.39
N ASN A 113 17.45 1.52 -5.40
CA ASN A 113 17.30 0.18 -4.84
C ASN A 113 16.33 -0.70 -5.64
N ASN A 114 15.63 -0.14 -6.64
CA ASN A 114 14.79 -0.92 -7.53
C ASN A 114 15.66 -1.61 -8.59
N THR A 115 15.79 -2.92 -8.47
CA THR A 115 16.65 -3.72 -9.35
C THR A 115 16.01 -4.06 -10.70
N ASP A 116 14.70 -3.84 -10.84
CA ASP A 116 13.96 -4.09 -12.08
C ASP A 116 12.80 -3.09 -12.27
N PRO A 117 13.12 -1.85 -12.65
CA PRO A 117 12.11 -0.79 -12.80
C PRO A 117 11.16 -1.01 -13.99
N SER A 118 11.44 -1.97 -14.84
CA SER A 118 10.54 -2.30 -15.95
C SER A 118 9.33 -3.15 -15.52
N ARG A 119 9.44 -3.87 -14.41
CA ARG A 119 8.40 -4.74 -13.86
C ARG A 119 7.90 -4.31 -12.48
N ASN A 120 8.71 -3.50 -11.79
CA ASN A 120 8.35 -2.89 -10.51
C ASN A 120 8.33 -1.38 -10.70
N PHE A 121 7.16 -0.79 -10.77
CA PHE A 121 7.02 0.63 -11.11
C PHE A 121 5.73 1.24 -10.54
N ILE A 122 5.70 2.57 -10.53
CA ILE A 122 4.54 3.37 -10.13
C ILE A 122 4.14 4.25 -11.31
N GLU A 123 2.88 4.16 -11.73
CA GLU A 123 2.33 4.94 -12.84
C GLU A 123 1.08 5.69 -12.42
N THR A 124 1.02 6.98 -12.73
CA THR A 124 -0.20 7.78 -12.56
C THR A 124 -1.00 7.77 -13.85
N ARG A 125 -2.28 7.36 -13.77
CA ARG A 125 -3.21 7.25 -14.89
C ARG A 125 -4.41 8.16 -14.69
N HIS A 126 -4.55 9.15 -15.55
CA HIS A 126 -5.72 10.04 -15.59
C HIS A 126 -6.46 9.91 -16.91
N THR A 127 -7.78 9.75 -16.85
CA THR A 127 -8.64 9.79 -18.03
C THR A 127 -9.29 11.17 -18.12
N LEU A 128 -9.07 11.88 -19.21
CA LEU A 128 -9.66 13.21 -19.44
C LEU A 128 -11.18 13.16 -19.30
N GLY A 129 -11.75 14.15 -18.60
CA GLY A 129 -13.19 14.25 -18.35
C GLY A 129 -13.69 13.41 -17.17
N THR A 130 -12.81 12.76 -16.41
CA THR A 130 -13.16 12.09 -15.17
C THR A 130 -12.75 12.91 -13.95
N THR A 131 -13.41 12.65 -12.80
CA THR A 131 -13.11 13.29 -11.51
C THR A 131 -12.16 12.44 -10.65
N TYR A 132 -11.53 11.43 -11.22
CA TYR A 132 -10.60 10.55 -10.54
C TYR A 132 -9.28 10.38 -11.29
N THR A 133 -8.26 10.00 -10.56
CA THR A 133 -6.95 9.61 -11.08
C THR A 133 -6.51 8.35 -10.34
N ASP A 134 -5.97 7.40 -11.07
CA ASP A 134 -5.46 6.14 -10.52
C ASP A 134 -3.94 6.20 -10.40
N ILE A 135 -3.41 5.71 -9.30
CA ILE A 135 -2.00 5.37 -9.13
C ILE A 135 -1.91 3.85 -9.21
N LEU A 136 -1.27 3.35 -10.27
CA LEU A 136 -0.96 1.94 -10.42
C LEU A 136 0.43 1.66 -9.84
N ILE A 137 0.52 0.70 -8.94
CA ILE A 137 1.76 0.18 -8.39
C ILE A 137 1.88 -1.28 -8.85
N SER A 138 2.86 -1.57 -9.68
CA SER A 138 3.14 -2.91 -10.17
C SER A 138 4.34 -3.49 -9.44
N CYS A 139 4.22 -4.73 -8.97
CA CYS A 139 5.29 -5.45 -8.31
C CYS A 139 5.30 -6.90 -8.79
N LEU A 140 6.44 -7.35 -9.30
CA LEU A 140 6.66 -8.74 -9.67
C LEU A 140 7.60 -9.41 -8.66
N LEU A 141 7.14 -10.50 -8.04
CA LEU A 141 8.04 -11.46 -7.38
C LEU A 141 8.54 -12.43 -8.46
N ASP A 142 9.81 -12.25 -8.84
CA ASP A 142 10.45 -12.98 -9.92
C ASP A 142 10.88 -14.41 -9.51
N TYR A 143 11.43 -15.17 -10.44
CA TYR A 143 12.09 -16.43 -10.14
C TYR A 143 13.22 -16.21 -9.12
N GLY A 144 13.35 -17.12 -8.17
CA GLY A 144 14.32 -17.00 -7.10
C GLY A 144 13.97 -15.95 -6.03
N GLU A 145 12.83 -15.26 -6.15
CA GLU A 145 12.33 -14.32 -5.13
C GLU A 145 11.15 -14.91 -4.34
N PRO A 146 10.95 -14.50 -3.08
CA PRO A 146 11.83 -13.60 -2.33
C PRO A 146 13.15 -14.27 -1.96
N SER A 147 14.21 -13.48 -1.74
CA SER A 147 15.48 -13.96 -1.26
C SER A 147 16.01 -13.04 -0.14
N GLY A 148 16.59 -13.63 0.89
CA GLY A 148 17.04 -12.89 2.05
C GLY A 148 15.89 -12.34 2.90
N GLN A 149 16.21 -11.39 3.77
CA GLN A 149 15.29 -10.84 4.78
C GLN A 149 14.73 -11.99 5.67
N GLU A 150 13.47 -11.90 6.09
CA GLU A 150 12.79 -12.92 6.90
C GLU A 150 11.78 -13.73 6.07
N ALA A 151 11.98 -13.76 4.74
CA ALA A 151 11.03 -14.38 3.82
C ALA A 151 10.74 -15.86 4.10
N PHE A 152 11.75 -16.57 4.62
CA PHE A 152 11.65 -17.97 4.98
C PHE A 152 11.89 -18.16 6.49
N ASP A 153 11.12 -17.44 7.32
CA ASP A 153 11.13 -17.69 8.75
C ASP A 153 10.60 -19.12 9.04
N ASN A 154 11.08 -19.72 10.12
CA ASN A 154 10.80 -21.13 10.45
C ASN A 154 9.31 -21.46 10.64
N SER A 155 8.46 -20.47 10.77
CA SER A 155 7.01 -20.67 10.95
C SER A 155 6.28 -20.86 9.63
N THR A 156 6.91 -20.45 8.53
CA THR A 156 6.30 -20.42 7.18
C THR A 156 7.12 -21.14 6.12
N ASP A 157 8.29 -21.68 6.49
CA ASP A 157 9.08 -22.50 5.58
C ASP A 157 8.37 -23.84 5.33
N MET A 158 7.54 -23.84 4.29
CA MET A 158 6.89 -25.03 3.78
C MET A 158 7.70 -25.56 2.60
N ASP A 159 8.82 -26.24 2.88
CA ASP A 159 9.68 -26.90 1.88
C ASP A 159 10.18 -25.93 0.77
N GLY A 160 10.67 -24.74 1.17
CA GLY A 160 11.20 -23.74 0.24
C GLY A 160 10.11 -22.92 -0.48
N ASN A 161 8.91 -22.88 0.05
CA ASN A 161 7.84 -22.03 -0.44
C ASN A 161 7.63 -20.84 0.49
N TYR A 162 7.61 -19.66 -0.09
CA TYR A 162 7.22 -18.43 0.59
C TYR A 162 5.71 -18.32 0.66
N VAL A 163 5.16 -18.11 1.84
CA VAL A 163 3.72 -17.91 2.05
C VAL A 163 3.49 -16.51 2.60
N PHE A 164 2.56 -15.77 2.00
CA PHE A 164 2.15 -14.46 2.49
C PHE A 164 0.62 -14.32 2.42
N ASP A 165 0.04 -13.66 3.40
CA ASP A 165 -1.39 -13.46 3.57
C ASP A 165 -1.77 -12.01 3.91
N GLU A 166 -0.76 -11.16 4.01
CA GLU A 166 -0.92 -9.73 4.19
C GLU A 166 0.09 -8.94 3.35
N LEU A 167 -0.29 -7.70 3.03
CA LEU A 167 0.52 -6.82 2.20
C LEU A 167 0.16 -5.36 2.49
N GLY A 168 1.15 -4.49 2.35
CA GLY A 168 0.95 -3.06 2.49
C GLY A 168 1.93 -2.23 1.66
N LEU A 169 1.54 -1.00 1.35
CA LEU A 169 2.42 -0.01 0.73
C LEU A 169 3.05 0.86 1.81
N LYS A 170 4.31 1.20 1.64
CA LYS A 170 5.06 2.05 2.56
C LYS A 170 5.55 3.31 1.87
N ALA A 171 5.51 4.42 2.63
CA ALA A 171 6.02 5.71 2.19
C ALA A 171 7.54 5.75 2.26
N TYR A 172 8.14 6.56 1.40
CA TYR A 172 9.57 6.89 1.52
C TYR A 172 9.86 7.68 2.79
N THR A 173 10.98 7.35 3.41
CA THR A 173 11.59 8.11 4.50
C THR A 173 13.10 8.13 4.35
N PRO A 174 13.78 9.21 4.73
CA PRO A 174 15.24 9.26 4.73
C PRO A 174 15.89 8.38 5.80
N ASN A 175 15.12 7.80 6.73
CA ASN A 175 15.66 6.96 7.81
C ASN A 175 16.20 5.62 7.32
N GLY A 176 15.78 5.18 6.14
CA GLY A 176 16.26 3.94 5.53
C GLY A 176 15.15 3.15 4.85
N ALA A 177 15.55 2.06 4.20
CA ALA A 177 14.63 1.12 3.59
C ALA A 177 13.76 0.46 4.68
N ASN A 178 12.50 0.24 4.36
CA ASN A 178 11.50 -0.39 5.23
C ASN A 178 11.09 0.42 6.50
N GLU A 179 11.64 1.62 6.69
CA GLU A 179 11.33 2.49 7.84
C GLU A 179 10.16 3.45 7.58
N GLY A 180 9.58 3.41 6.39
CA GLY A 180 8.47 4.27 6.00
C GLY A 180 7.15 3.88 6.66
N ARG A 181 6.22 4.87 6.78
CA ARG A 181 4.88 4.64 7.32
C ARG A 181 4.08 3.70 6.43
N LEU A 182 3.32 2.82 7.04
CA LEU A 182 2.36 1.95 6.36
C LEU A 182 1.18 2.80 5.86
N LEU A 183 0.97 2.84 4.55
CA LEU A 183 -0.08 3.62 3.89
C LEU A 183 -1.36 2.83 3.66
N THR A 184 -1.19 1.53 3.50
CA THR A 184 -2.29 0.60 3.22
C THR A 184 -2.01 -0.74 3.89
N HIS A 185 -3.08 -1.46 4.25
CA HIS A 185 -2.95 -2.83 4.75
C HIS A 185 -4.09 -3.68 4.19
N VAL A 186 -3.75 -4.79 3.58
CA VAL A 186 -4.71 -5.78 3.09
C VAL A 186 -4.36 -7.15 3.62
N VAL A 187 -5.37 -7.87 4.12
CA VAL A 187 -5.28 -9.27 4.56
C VAL A 187 -6.09 -10.13 3.60
N PHE A 188 -5.55 -11.25 3.16
CA PHE A 188 -6.16 -12.13 2.17
C PHE A 188 -5.84 -13.62 2.45
N HIS A 189 -6.47 -14.51 1.68
CA HIS A 189 -6.18 -15.94 1.79
C HIS A 189 -4.70 -16.22 1.45
N PRO A 190 -3.97 -17.01 2.25
CA PRO A 190 -2.55 -17.25 2.05
C PRO A 190 -2.20 -17.62 0.61
N VAL A 191 -1.25 -16.89 0.05
CA VAL A 191 -0.71 -17.11 -1.29
C VAL A 191 0.67 -17.72 -1.16
N GLN A 192 0.87 -18.85 -1.82
CA GLN A 192 2.14 -19.57 -1.82
C GLN A 192 2.95 -19.20 -3.07
N LYS A 193 4.20 -18.82 -2.87
CA LYS A 193 5.19 -18.50 -3.92
C LYS A 193 6.37 -19.47 -3.81
N SER A 194 6.55 -20.28 -4.82
CA SER A 194 7.77 -21.09 -4.98
C SER A 194 8.82 -20.33 -5.81
N LEU A 195 10.10 -20.67 -5.64
CA LEU A 195 11.20 -19.97 -6.31
C LEU A 195 11.22 -20.13 -7.84
N ASN A 196 10.50 -21.11 -8.38
CA ASN A 196 10.36 -21.38 -9.81
C ASN A 196 9.05 -20.87 -10.42
N ARG A 197 8.42 -19.87 -9.80
CA ARG A 197 7.11 -19.33 -10.19
C ARG A 197 7.11 -17.82 -10.08
N LEU A 198 6.38 -17.16 -10.94
CA LEU A 198 6.16 -15.72 -10.91
C LEU A 198 4.88 -15.39 -10.12
N ILE A 199 4.89 -14.28 -9.40
CA ILE A 199 3.67 -13.68 -8.83
C ILE A 199 3.67 -12.20 -9.17
N GLN A 200 2.63 -11.78 -9.88
CA GLN A 200 2.36 -10.37 -10.21
C GLN A 200 1.37 -9.79 -9.21
N ILE A 201 1.72 -8.65 -8.64
CA ILE A 201 0.85 -7.84 -7.80
C ILE A 201 0.59 -6.51 -8.52
N ASP A 202 -0.66 -6.24 -8.84
CA ASP A 202 -1.13 -4.96 -9.35
C ASP A 202 -1.98 -4.30 -8.26
N TYR A 203 -1.49 -3.18 -7.75
CA TYR A 203 -2.13 -2.43 -6.70
C TYR A 203 -2.56 -1.07 -7.26
N THR A 204 -3.84 -0.74 -7.15
CA THR A 204 -4.38 0.53 -7.64
C THR A 204 -4.90 1.36 -6.48
N ILE A 205 -4.47 2.60 -6.38
CA ILE A 205 -5.07 3.61 -5.50
C ILE A 205 -5.81 4.59 -6.39
N ARG A 206 -7.12 4.69 -6.22
CA ARG A 206 -7.95 5.69 -6.87
C ARG A 206 -8.13 6.90 -5.97
N ILE A 207 -7.83 8.07 -6.49
CA ILE A 207 -8.06 9.37 -5.86
C ILE A 207 -9.21 10.03 -6.62
N GLN A 208 -10.34 10.24 -5.97
CA GLN A 208 -11.55 10.76 -6.59
C GLN A 208 -12.02 12.03 -5.89
N SER A 209 -12.31 13.06 -6.66
CA SER A 209 -12.99 14.26 -6.15
C SER A 209 -14.48 13.96 -5.95
N LEU A 210 -15.00 14.31 -4.79
CA LEU A 210 -16.42 14.17 -4.43
C LEU A 210 -17.24 15.43 -4.80
N THR A 211 -16.74 16.32 -5.65
CA THR A 211 -17.53 17.46 -6.13
C THR A 211 -18.71 16.98 -6.99
N ASN A 212 -19.92 17.40 -6.62
CA ASN A 212 -21.10 17.25 -7.50
C ASN A 212 -20.88 18.10 -8.76
N ILE A 213 -20.70 17.45 -9.91
CA ILE A 213 -20.54 18.10 -11.24
C ILE A 213 -21.83 18.83 -11.67
N SER A 214 -22.91 18.75 -10.91
CA SER A 214 -24.20 19.36 -11.22
C SER A 214 -24.30 20.88 -10.98
N GLU A 215 -23.20 21.54 -10.54
CA GLU A 215 -23.19 22.97 -10.25
C GLU A 215 -22.14 23.77 -11.05
N ILE A 216 -21.72 23.31 -12.25
CA ILE A 216 -20.90 24.09 -13.17
C ILE A 216 -21.69 24.40 -14.44
#